data_656976500b3e9a569910886d52963009
#
_entry.id   656976500b3e9a569910886d52963009
#
_cell.length_a   1.000
_cell.length_b   1.000
_cell.length_c   1.000
_cell.angle_alpha   90.00
_cell.angle_beta   90.00
_cell.angle_gamma   90.00
#
_symmetry.space_group_name_H-M   'P 1'
#
loop_
_entity.id
_entity.type
_entity.pdbx_description
1 polymer ?
#
loop_
_entity_poly.entity_id
_entity_poly.type
_entity_poly.pdbx_seq_one_letter_code
_entity_poly.pdbx_strand_id
1 'polypeptide(L)'
;MTVVATLRPVSRTWTFFEGEWREGNIAIMGPRTHAAWLGSTVFDGARAFESVTPDLRAHCERVNISAEKFLLRPCVAVDAWVDLAREGIKHFGPEAALYIRPMYWADQGFGGGVKFDPETTRWCLTLYEAPMPEPTGVAVTLSPFRRPTSETAPVEAKASCLYPNNTRALIEAQARGFDNCILRDMLGAVAELANANIFMVKDGVVFTPAPNGVFLDGITRRRVIGLLRGEGFEVQERTLRFEDFLTADEIFSTGNYAKLSPVIRIEARALAIGPVFRRARALYWAFAHDGAGAGAGGDSAAPARLSAAVRS
;
A
#
# COMPACT_ATOMS: atom_id res chain seq x y z
N MET A 1 -8.46 39.68 5.26
CA MET A 1 -8.33 39.11 3.92
C MET A 1 -8.14 37.60 4.07
N THR A 2 -9.12 36.81 3.68
CA THR A 2 -9.03 35.35 3.72
C THR A 2 -8.20 34.90 2.53
N VAL A 3 -6.98 34.46 2.75
CA VAL A 3 -6.18 33.81 1.71
C VAL A 3 -6.81 32.47 1.44
N VAL A 4 -7.65 32.36 0.42
CA VAL A 4 -8.11 31.07 -0.09
C VAL A 4 -6.91 30.47 -0.83
N ALA A 5 -6.30 29.43 -0.23
CA ALA A 5 -5.24 28.71 -0.91
C ALA A 5 -5.80 28.14 -2.22
N THR A 6 -5.16 28.46 -3.34
CA THR A 6 -5.53 27.90 -4.63
C THR A 6 -5.18 26.41 -4.59
N LEU A 7 -6.21 25.56 -4.49
CA LEU A 7 -6.03 24.11 -4.56
C LEU A 7 -5.49 23.75 -5.96
N ARG A 8 -4.47 22.90 -6.01
CA ARG A 8 -4.01 22.33 -7.28
C ARG A 8 -5.15 21.48 -7.87
N PRO A 9 -5.40 21.54 -9.19
CA PRO A 9 -6.38 20.67 -9.81
C PRO A 9 -6.00 19.20 -9.56
N VAL A 10 -6.97 18.41 -9.17
CA VAL A 10 -6.83 16.95 -9.09
C VAL A 10 -6.91 16.35 -10.49
N SER A 11 -6.27 15.18 -10.70
CA SER A 11 -6.39 14.44 -11.96
C SER A 11 -7.85 14.02 -12.18
N ARG A 12 -8.20 13.69 -13.43
CA ARG A 12 -9.54 13.20 -13.75
C ARG A 12 -9.89 12.06 -12.79
N THR A 13 -11.05 12.20 -12.14
CA THR A 13 -11.49 11.34 -11.03
C THR A 13 -12.95 10.96 -11.24
N TRP A 14 -13.31 9.74 -10.86
CA TRP A 14 -14.69 9.27 -10.72
C TRP A 14 -14.83 8.62 -9.35
N THR A 15 -15.92 8.93 -8.67
CA THR A 15 -16.22 8.40 -7.33
C THR A 15 -17.59 7.77 -7.32
N PHE A 16 -17.65 6.47 -6.93
CA PHE A 16 -18.89 5.78 -6.62
C PHE A 16 -19.23 6.00 -5.16
N PHE A 17 -20.36 6.62 -4.93
CA PHE A 17 -20.84 6.91 -3.59
C PHE A 17 -22.38 6.94 -3.56
N GLU A 18 -23.00 6.31 -2.54
CA GLU A 18 -24.46 6.24 -2.40
C GLU A 18 -25.20 5.69 -3.62
N GLY A 19 -24.62 4.66 -4.26
CA GLY A 19 -25.26 3.94 -5.34
C GLY A 19 -25.06 4.51 -6.74
N GLU A 20 -24.29 5.60 -6.89
CA GLU A 20 -24.06 6.22 -8.20
C GLU A 20 -22.62 6.68 -8.43
N TRP A 21 -22.21 6.70 -9.69
CA TRP A 21 -20.94 7.29 -10.14
C TRP A 21 -21.10 8.80 -10.34
N ARG A 22 -20.17 9.56 -9.77
CA ARG A 22 -20.07 11.01 -9.93
C ARG A 22 -18.68 11.38 -10.37
N GLU A 23 -18.59 12.26 -11.37
CA GLU A 23 -17.27 12.78 -11.81
C GLU A 23 -16.72 13.74 -10.76
N GLY A 24 -15.42 13.60 -10.48
CA GLY A 24 -14.66 14.47 -9.60
C GLY A 24 -14.36 13.89 -8.22
N ASN A 25 -13.56 14.65 -7.48
CA ASN A 25 -13.28 14.42 -6.06
C ASN A 25 -14.40 15.05 -5.23
N ILE A 26 -15.51 14.33 -5.11
CA ILE A 26 -16.74 14.80 -4.47
C ILE A 26 -16.62 14.88 -2.94
N ALA A 27 -17.39 15.73 -2.31
CA ALA A 27 -17.49 15.82 -0.85
C ALA A 27 -18.27 14.61 -0.30
N ILE A 28 -17.61 13.76 0.48
CA ILE A 28 -18.20 12.54 1.08
C ILE A 28 -18.24 12.58 2.61
N MET A 29 -17.58 13.55 3.23
CA MET A 29 -17.49 13.69 4.69
C MET A 29 -17.71 15.13 5.10
N GLY A 30 -18.42 15.30 6.22
CA GLY A 30 -18.57 16.59 6.89
C GLY A 30 -17.61 16.72 8.08
N PRO A 31 -17.47 17.92 8.67
CA PRO A 31 -16.54 18.15 9.79
C PRO A 31 -16.92 17.38 11.07
N ARG A 32 -18.14 16.87 11.19
CA ARG A 32 -18.59 16.03 12.30
C ARG A 32 -18.52 14.52 12.01
N THR A 33 -18.19 14.11 10.77
CA THR A 33 -17.94 12.70 10.46
C THR A 33 -16.77 12.20 11.29
N HIS A 34 -16.96 11.10 12.02
CA HIS A 34 -15.96 10.57 12.96
C HIS A 34 -14.60 10.36 12.28
N ALA A 35 -14.60 9.88 11.06
CA ALA A 35 -13.39 9.72 10.28
C ALA A 35 -12.66 11.03 9.97
N ALA A 36 -13.39 12.13 9.79
CA ALA A 36 -12.82 13.44 9.44
C ALA A 36 -12.01 14.05 10.59
N TRP A 37 -12.41 13.83 11.83
CA TRP A 37 -11.73 14.44 12.99
C TRP A 37 -10.95 13.45 13.86
N LEU A 38 -11.23 12.13 13.79
CA LEU A 38 -10.54 11.09 14.57
C LEU A 38 -9.84 10.02 13.71
N GLY A 39 -9.86 10.14 12.38
CA GLY A 39 -9.08 9.29 11.48
C GLY A 39 -9.56 7.84 11.37
N SER A 40 -10.83 7.55 11.67
CA SER A 40 -11.41 6.19 11.62
C SER A 40 -11.71 5.73 10.18
N THR A 41 -10.65 5.61 9.37
CA THR A 41 -10.73 5.25 7.96
C THR A 41 -9.71 4.18 7.61
N VAL A 42 -10.13 3.20 6.82
CA VAL A 42 -9.24 2.25 6.13
C VAL A 42 -9.44 2.36 4.62
N PHE A 43 -8.41 2.01 3.87
CA PHE A 43 -8.46 2.02 2.42
C PHE A 43 -7.56 0.95 1.84
N ASP A 44 -7.72 0.68 0.57
CA ASP A 44 -6.73 -0.05 -0.20
C ASP A 44 -6.41 0.68 -1.50
N GLY A 45 -5.53 0.15 -2.29
CA GLY A 45 -5.20 0.68 -3.60
C GLY A 45 -4.85 -0.44 -4.55
N ALA A 46 -5.54 -0.47 -5.70
CA ALA A 46 -5.17 -1.26 -6.85
C ALA A 46 -4.75 -0.35 -8.02
N ARG A 47 -4.27 -0.93 -9.10
CA ARG A 47 -3.90 -0.22 -10.33
C ARG A 47 -4.61 -0.83 -11.52
N ALA A 48 -5.03 0.04 -12.47
CA ALA A 48 -5.25 -0.34 -13.84
C ALA A 48 -4.23 0.38 -14.71
N PHE A 49 -3.57 -0.32 -15.61
CA PHE A 49 -2.60 0.22 -16.57
C PHE A 49 -2.42 -0.77 -17.71
N GLU A 50 -2.14 -0.29 -18.91
CA GLU A 50 -1.91 -1.16 -20.07
C GLU A 50 -3.03 -2.22 -20.23
N SER A 51 -4.29 -1.82 -19.95
CA SER A 51 -5.50 -2.67 -20.00
C SER A 51 -5.53 -3.84 -19.02
N VAL A 52 -4.66 -3.91 -18.01
CA VAL A 52 -4.64 -4.95 -16.98
C VAL A 52 -4.91 -4.38 -15.57
N THR A 53 -5.39 -5.23 -14.66
CA THR A 53 -5.67 -4.90 -13.27
C THR A 53 -5.06 -5.94 -12.32
N PRO A 54 -3.71 -5.99 -12.24
CA PRO A 54 -3.04 -7.05 -11.47
C PRO A 54 -3.43 -7.00 -9.99
N ASP A 55 -3.73 -8.18 -9.45
CA ASP A 55 -4.08 -8.40 -8.05
C ASP A 55 -5.32 -7.61 -7.55
N LEU A 56 -6.22 -7.15 -8.45
CA LEU A 56 -7.40 -6.36 -8.08
C LEU A 56 -8.22 -7.03 -6.98
N ARG A 57 -8.55 -8.32 -7.12
CA ARG A 57 -9.31 -9.10 -6.13
C ARG A 57 -8.62 -9.09 -4.76
N ALA A 58 -7.32 -9.32 -4.71
CA ALA A 58 -6.56 -9.35 -3.45
C ALA A 58 -6.58 -7.98 -2.74
N HIS A 59 -6.59 -6.87 -3.49
CA HIS A 59 -6.77 -5.53 -2.94
C HIS A 59 -8.19 -5.32 -2.39
N CYS A 60 -9.22 -5.82 -3.08
CA CYS A 60 -10.61 -5.78 -2.62
C CYS A 60 -10.83 -6.65 -1.35
N GLU A 61 -10.20 -7.81 -1.28
CA GLU A 61 -10.20 -8.66 -0.08
C GLU A 61 -9.53 -7.93 1.09
N ARG A 62 -8.36 -7.32 0.85
CA ARG A 62 -7.60 -6.67 1.92
C ARG A 62 -8.28 -5.42 2.48
N VAL A 63 -9.07 -4.66 1.71
CA VAL A 63 -9.82 -3.55 2.27
C VAL A 63 -10.88 -4.04 3.27
N ASN A 64 -11.55 -5.17 3.00
CA ASN A 64 -12.50 -5.79 3.92
C ASN A 64 -11.78 -6.30 5.18
N ILE A 65 -10.66 -7.03 5.03
CA ILE A 65 -9.83 -7.47 6.16
C ILE A 65 -9.35 -6.26 6.99
N SER A 66 -8.95 -5.17 6.35
CA SER A 66 -8.53 -3.95 7.05
C SER A 66 -9.69 -3.31 7.81
N ALA A 67 -10.92 -3.34 7.26
CA ALA A 67 -12.10 -2.85 7.96
C ALA A 67 -12.37 -3.67 9.22
N GLU A 68 -12.36 -5.01 9.15
CA GLU A 68 -12.54 -5.90 10.29
C GLU A 68 -11.48 -5.66 11.38
N LYS A 69 -10.20 -5.62 10.99
CA LYS A 69 -9.10 -5.38 11.93
C LYS A 69 -9.14 -3.98 12.55
N PHE A 70 -9.74 -3.02 11.88
CA PHE A 70 -9.97 -1.68 12.38
C PHE A 70 -11.30 -1.55 13.12
N LEU A 71 -12.01 -2.65 13.35
CA LEU A 71 -13.32 -2.73 14.02
C LEU A 71 -14.45 -1.99 13.25
N LEU A 72 -14.27 -1.71 11.97
CA LEU A 72 -15.32 -1.26 11.07
C LEU A 72 -16.09 -2.47 10.54
N ARG A 73 -17.31 -2.26 10.07
CA ARG A 73 -18.14 -3.30 9.47
C ARG A 73 -17.97 -3.32 7.94
N PRO A 74 -17.27 -4.31 7.32
CA PRO A 74 -17.22 -4.43 5.88
C PRO A 74 -18.61 -4.80 5.34
N CYS A 75 -19.21 -3.92 4.56
CA CYS A 75 -20.59 -4.07 4.05
C CYS A 75 -20.65 -4.29 2.53
N VAL A 76 -19.49 -4.39 1.85
CA VAL A 76 -19.41 -4.64 0.42
C VAL A 76 -18.69 -5.98 0.18
N ALA A 77 -19.34 -6.87 -0.55
CA ALA A 77 -18.74 -8.14 -0.93
C ALA A 77 -17.53 -7.93 -1.88
N VAL A 78 -16.55 -8.82 -1.82
CA VAL A 78 -15.33 -8.73 -2.67
C VAL A 78 -15.68 -8.66 -4.14
N ASP A 79 -16.63 -9.50 -4.60
CA ASP A 79 -17.07 -9.50 -6.00
C ASP A 79 -17.69 -8.16 -6.40
N ALA A 80 -18.51 -7.55 -5.53
CA ALA A 80 -19.09 -6.24 -5.78
C ALA A 80 -18.02 -5.15 -5.90
N TRP A 81 -16.95 -5.17 -5.07
CA TRP A 81 -15.81 -4.28 -5.24
C TRP A 81 -15.13 -4.45 -6.60
N VAL A 82 -14.90 -5.71 -7.02
CA VAL A 82 -14.26 -6.02 -8.30
C VAL A 82 -15.12 -5.53 -9.47
N ASP A 83 -16.42 -5.77 -9.42
CA ASP A 83 -17.35 -5.37 -10.49
C ASP A 83 -17.48 -3.85 -10.58
N LEU A 84 -17.60 -3.16 -9.45
CA LEU A 84 -17.60 -1.69 -9.40
C LEU A 84 -16.28 -1.11 -9.92
N ALA A 85 -15.13 -1.70 -9.58
CA ALA A 85 -13.86 -1.25 -10.12
C ALA A 85 -13.80 -1.40 -11.65
N ARG A 86 -14.27 -2.52 -12.20
CA ARG A 86 -14.35 -2.75 -13.64
C ARG A 86 -15.33 -1.79 -14.34
N GLU A 87 -16.44 -1.49 -13.68
CA GLU A 87 -17.40 -0.49 -14.16
C GLU A 87 -16.75 0.90 -14.18
N GLY A 88 -16.13 1.31 -13.07
CA GLY A 88 -15.47 2.61 -12.94
C GLY A 88 -14.37 2.85 -13.95
N ILE A 89 -13.60 1.80 -14.33
CA ILE A 89 -12.56 1.89 -15.36
C ILE A 89 -13.15 2.37 -16.70
N LYS A 90 -14.39 1.99 -17.05
CA LYS A 90 -15.04 2.36 -18.32
C LYS A 90 -15.29 3.86 -18.47
N HIS A 91 -15.26 4.63 -17.38
CA HIS A 91 -15.36 6.10 -17.44
C HIS A 91 -14.09 6.78 -17.96
N PHE A 92 -13.00 6.03 -18.13
CA PHE A 92 -11.71 6.54 -18.60
C PHE A 92 -11.37 6.01 -19.99
N GLY A 93 -10.41 6.63 -20.63
CA GLY A 93 -9.89 6.13 -21.90
C GLY A 93 -9.12 4.81 -21.75
N PRO A 94 -9.01 4.00 -22.81
CA PRO A 94 -8.38 2.68 -22.75
C PRO A 94 -6.90 2.71 -22.33
N GLU A 95 -6.21 3.82 -22.61
CA GLU A 95 -4.79 4.01 -22.28
C GLU A 95 -4.57 4.60 -20.88
N ALA A 96 -5.65 4.89 -20.14
CA ALA A 96 -5.53 5.55 -18.87
C ALA A 96 -4.90 4.62 -17.82
N ALA A 97 -3.83 5.09 -17.17
CA ALA A 97 -3.31 4.45 -15.98
C ALA A 97 -4.03 5.00 -14.75
N LEU A 98 -4.69 4.11 -14.01
CA LEU A 98 -5.59 4.49 -12.93
C LEU A 98 -5.10 3.97 -11.57
N TYR A 99 -5.38 4.75 -10.54
CA TYR A 99 -5.38 4.31 -9.16
C TYR A 99 -6.83 4.01 -8.75
N ILE A 100 -7.07 2.83 -8.19
CA ILE A 100 -8.39 2.33 -7.75
C ILE A 100 -8.36 2.27 -6.23
N ARG A 101 -9.20 3.07 -5.56
CA ARG A 101 -9.18 3.23 -4.10
C ARG A 101 -10.52 2.91 -3.46
N PRO A 102 -10.76 1.68 -3.01
CA PRO A 102 -11.85 1.36 -2.11
C PRO A 102 -11.55 1.90 -0.70
N MET A 103 -12.55 2.44 -0.02
CA MET A 103 -12.44 3.02 1.31
C MET A 103 -13.64 2.64 2.17
N TYR A 104 -13.38 2.43 3.48
CA TYR A 104 -14.38 2.39 4.55
C TYR A 104 -14.06 3.41 5.62
N TRP A 105 -15.09 3.93 6.27
CA TRP A 105 -14.94 4.82 7.42
C TRP A 105 -16.12 4.73 8.37
N ALA A 106 -15.90 5.10 9.64
CA ALA A 106 -17.00 5.34 10.58
C ALA A 106 -17.60 6.74 10.37
N ASP A 107 -18.92 6.81 10.21
CA ASP A 107 -19.61 8.09 10.06
C ASP A 107 -19.84 8.76 11.41
N GLN A 108 -20.28 8.00 12.41
CA GLN A 108 -20.66 8.52 13.72
C GLN A 108 -19.91 7.85 14.87
N GLY A 109 -19.80 8.58 15.98
CA GLY A 109 -19.36 8.06 17.27
C GLY A 109 -20.52 7.95 18.25
N PHE A 110 -20.44 7.01 19.19
CA PHE A 110 -21.41 6.89 20.27
C PHE A 110 -21.47 8.17 21.12
N GLY A 111 -22.65 8.80 21.21
CA GLY A 111 -22.81 10.04 21.95
C GLY A 111 -21.95 11.21 21.46
N GLY A 112 -21.41 11.13 20.24
CA GLY A 112 -20.46 12.11 19.70
C GLY A 112 -19.04 12.00 20.26
N GLY A 113 -18.72 10.89 20.95
CA GLY A 113 -17.41 10.65 21.58
C GLY A 113 -16.38 9.96 20.71
N VAL A 114 -15.25 9.58 21.31
CA VAL A 114 -14.08 8.97 20.67
C VAL A 114 -14.35 7.55 20.15
N LYS A 115 -15.27 6.82 20.80
CA LYS A 115 -15.67 5.48 20.36
C LYS A 115 -16.61 5.60 19.17
N PHE A 116 -16.16 5.16 17.99
CA PHE A 116 -17.05 5.12 16.81
C PHE A 116 -18.07 3.97 16.89
N ASP A 117 -19.17 4.14 16.16
CA ASP A 117 -20.20 3.12 15.98
C ASP A 117 -19.93 2.34 14.68
N PRO A 118 -19.54 1.05 14.75
CA PRO A 118 -19.31 0.22 13.57
C PRO A 118 -20.53 0.08 12.65
N GLU A 119 -21.75 0.20 13.19
CA GLU A 119 -22.99 0.09 12.40
C GLU A 119 -23.18 1.32 11.47
N THR A 120 -22.45 2.40 11.73
CA THR A 120 -22.42 3.59 10.88
C THR A 120 -21.31 3.57 9.84
N THR A 121 -20.73 2.39 9.57
CA THR A 121 -19.69 2.25 8.55
C THR A 121 -20.23 2.61 7.17
N ARG A 122 -19.56 3.55 6.52
CA ARG A 122 -19.81 3.96 5.13
C ARG A 122 -18.63 3.61 4.24
N TRP A 123 -18.82 3.70 2.95
CA TRP A 123 -17.81 3.35 1.97
C TRP A 123 -17.94 4.16 0.67
N CYS A 124 -16.87 4.20 -0.08
CA CYS A 124 -16.85 4.68 -1.46
C CYS A 124 -15.77 3.94 -2.26
N LEU A 125 -15.85 4.03 -3.58
CA LEU A 125 -14.81 3.63 -4.50
C LEU A 125 -14.42 4.81 -5.37
N THR A 126 -13.15 5.21 -5.31
CA THR A 126 -12.65 6.31 -6.13
C THR A 126 -11.60 5.80 -7.12
N LEU A 127 -11.77 6.15 -8.39
CA LEU A 127 -10.78 5.92 -9.44
C LEU A 127 -10.26 7.27 -9.95
N TYR A 128 -8.95 7.36 -10.17
CA TYR A 128 -8.36 8.58 -10.72
C TYR A 128 -7.13 8.28 -11.56
N GLU A 129 -6.89 9.15 -12.54
CA GLU A 129 -5.69 9.05 -13.38
C GLU A 129 -4.43 9.25 -12.54
N ALA A 130 -3.55 8.29 -12.66
CA ALA A 130 -2.25 8.27 -12.02
C ALA A 130 -1.26 7.55 -12.93
N PRO A 131 -0.48 8.25 -13.75
CA PRO A 131 0.50 7.65 -14.64
C PRO A 131 1.42 6.68 -13.89
N MET A 132 1.80 5.59 -14.54
CA MET A 132 2.78 4.67 -13.95
C MET A 132 4.14 5.38 -13.88
N PRO A 133 4.79 5.42 -12.70
CA PRO A 133 6.11 6.03 -12.60
C PRO A 133 7.15 5.26 -13.40
N GLU A 134 8.02 5.99 -14.08
CA GLU A 134 9.20 5.41 -14.70
C GLU A 134 10.15 4.84 -13.64
N PRO A 135 10.78 3.70 -13.90
CA PRO A 135 11.69 3.05 -12.94
C PRO A 135 13.08 3.69 -12.93
N THR A 136 13.14 5.02 -12.86
CA THR A 136 14.40 5.79 -12.85
C THR A 136 15.14 5.71 -11.54
N GLY A 137 14.45 5.31 -10.47
CA GLY A 137 15.01 5.08 -9.15
C GLY A 137 14.82 6.23 -8.17
N VAL A 138 15.01 5.90 -6.89
CA VAL A 138 14.85 6.82 -5.76
C VAL A 138 16.08 6.81 -4.86
N ALA A 139 16.35 7.95 -4.23
CA ALA A 139 17.35 8.08 -3.17
C ALA A 139 16.69 7.86 -1.81
N VAL A 140 17.29 7.02 -0.96
CA VAL A 140 16.75 6.68 0.36
C VAL A 140 17.75 6.95 1.49
N THR A 141 17.22 7.24 2.68
CA THR A 141 17.99 7.48 3.90
C THR A 141 17.33 6.79 5.09
N LEU A 142 18.04 6.69 6.20
CA LEU A 142 17.45 6.22 7.45
C LEU A 142 16.58 7.31 8.09
N SER A 143 15.33 6.98 8.41
CA SER A 143 14.46 7.87 9.17
C SER A 143 14.80 7.88 10.67
N PRO A 144 14.72 9.03 11.36
CA PRO A 144 14.74 9.09 12.81
C PRO A 144 13.45 8.54 13.44
N PHE A 145 12.37 8.47 12.67
CA PHE A 145 11.08 7.96 13.14
C PHE A 145 10.96 6.46 12.93
N ARG A 146 10.10 5.82 13.72
CA ARG A 146 9.91 4.36 13.72
C ARG A 146 8.47 3.99 13.41
N ARG A 147 8.26 2.75 13.00
CA ARG A 147 6.93 2.16 12.89
C ARG A 147 6.38 1.87 14.28
N PRO A 148 5.08 2.14 14.52
CA PRO A 148 4.43 1.74 15.77
C PRO A 148 4.28 0.21 15.84
N THR A 149 4.07 -0.31 17.05
CA THR A 149 3.71 -1.71 17.30
C THR A 149 2.18 -1.90 17.24
N SER A 150 1.72 -3.15 17.19
CA SER A 150 0.28 -3.48 17.25
C SER A 150 -0.39 -3.05 18.57
N GLU A 151 0.40 -2.90 19.64
CA GLU A 151 -0.07 -2.40 20.93
C GLU A 151 -0.27 -0.89 20.97
N THR A 152 0.33 -0.15 20.03
CA THR A 152 0.29 1.32 19.99
C THR A 152 -0.51 1.89 18.84
N ALA A 153 -0.77 1.11 17.78
CA ALA A 153 -1.53 1.56 16.61
C ALA A 153 -2.06 0.36 15.81
N PRO A 154 -3.12 0.53 15.00
CA PRO A 154 -3.75 -0.54 14.23
C PRO A 154 -2.93 -0.91 12.98
N VAL A 155 -1.67 -1.33 13.16
CA VAL A 155 -0.69 -1.59 12.07
C VAL A 155 -1.05 -2.77 11.18
N GLU A 156 -1.94 -3.66 11.62
CA GLU A 156 -2.43 -4.78 10.84
C GLU A 156 -3.47 -4.39 9.79
N ALA A 157 -4.06 -3.19 9.91
CA ALA A 157 -4.98 -2.61 8.95
C ALA A 157 -4.27 -1.57 8.07
N LYS A 158 -4.72 -1.41 6.83
CA LYS A 158 -4.30 -0.28 5.99
C LYS A 158 -5.09 0.97 6.40
N ALA A 159 -4.79 1.47 7.62
CA ALA A 159 -5.50 2.55 8.27
C ALA A 159 -4.90 3.93 7.95
N SER A 160 -5.76 4.91 7.68
CA SER A 160 -5.33 6.27 7.33
C SER A 160 -4.58 6.97 8.45
N CYS A 161 -4.92 6.68 9.72
CA CYS A 161 -4.27 7.26 10.89
C CYS A 161 -2.77 6.91 11.03
N LEU A 162 -2.26 5.92 10.30
CA LEU A 162 -0.83 5.58 10.28
C LEU A 162 -0.01 6.50 9.36
N TYR A 163 -0.65 7.15 8.38
CA TYR A 163 0.04 7.92 7.35
C TYR A 163 0.62 9.26 7.80
N PRO A 164 0.06 9.98 8.80
CA PRO A 164 0.72 11.18 9.33
C PRO A 164 2.14 10.91 9.85
N ASN A 165 2.40 9.74 10.46
CA ASN A 165 3.75 9.35 10.87
C ASN A 165 4.68 9.13 9.66
N ASN A 166 4.16 8.49 8.61
CA ASN A 166 4.91 8.27 7.37
C ASN A 166 5.18 9.60 6.65
N THR A 167 4.20 10.51 6.63
CA THR A 167 4.33 11.83 6.03
C THR A 167 5.44 12.65 6.69
N ARG A 168 5.50 12.69 8.04
CA ARG A 168 6.58 13.42 8.74
C ARG A 168 7.96 12.82 8.46
N ALA A 169 8.04 11.50 8.28
CA ALA A 169 9.29 10.83 7.92
C ALA A 169 9.73 11.19 6.49
N LEU A 170 8.79 11.25 5.55
CA LEU A 170 9.06 11.69 4.18
C LEU A 170 9.51 13.16 4.13
N ILE A 171 8.83 14.06 4.83
CA ILE A 171 9.19 15.49 4.88
C ILE A 171 10.60 15.65 5.43
N GLU A 172 10.95 14.95 6.49
CA GLU A 172 12.28 14.97 7.09
C GLU A 172 13.34 14.47 6.10
N ALA A 173 13.10 13.35 5.42
CA ALA A 173 14.01 12.81 4.42
C ALA A 173 14.18 13.78 3.23
N GLN A 174 13.09 14.35 2.73
CA GLN A 174 13.10 15.33 1.64
C GLN A 174 13.89 16.60 2.00
N ALA A 175 13.80 17.06 3.24
CA ALA A 175 14.59 18.19 3.73
C ALA A 175 16.11 17.93 3.69
N ARG A 176 16.52 16.63 3.71
CA ARG A 176 17.91 16.18 3.56
C ARG A 176 18.28 15.81 2.10
N GLY A 177 17.40 16.00 1.14
CA GLY A 177 17.66 15.71 -0.29
C GLY A 177 17.50 14.22 -0.67
N PHE A 178 16.58 13.50 0.00
CA PHE A 178 16.20 12.13 -0.32
C PHE A 178 14.74 12.05 -0.75
N ASP A 179 14.40 11.06 -1.57
CA ASP A 179 13.05 10.86 -2.08
C ASP A 179 12.17 10.07 -1.11
N ASN A 180 12.79 9.18 -0.32
CA ASN A 180 12.11 8.30 0.62
C ASN A 180 13.03 7.95 1.80
N CYS A 181 12.49 7.24 2.78
CA CYS A 181 13.27 6.81 3.94
C CYS A 181 12.92 5.39 4.40
N ILE A 182 13.92 4.74 4.99
CA ILE A 182 13.82 3.44 5.64
C ILE A 182 13.31 3.66 7.06
N LEU A 183 12.19 3.02 7.40
CA LEU A 183 11.61 2.98 8.73
C LEU A 183 12.05 1.69 9.44
N ARG A 184 12.37 1.82 10.72
CA ARG A 184 12.66 0.69 11.60
C ARG A 184 11.50 0.41 12.54
N ASP A 185 11.44 -0.79 13.06
CA ASP A 185 10.62 -1.13 14.23
C ASP A 185 11.21 -0.57 15.53
N MET A 186 10.53 -0.81 16.64
CA MET A 186 10.96 -0.33 17.95
C MET A 186 12.27 -0.98 18.44
N LEU A 187 12.61 -2.16 17.92
CA LEU A 187 13.84 -2.91 18.27
C LEU A 187 15.01 -2.58 17.32
N GLY A 188 14.79 -1.70 16.34
CA GLY A 188 15.82 -1.23 15.40
C GLY A 188 15.97 -2.09 14.15
N ALA A 189 15.14 -3.12 13.94
CA ALA A 189 15.12 -3.84 12.68
C ALA A 189 14.43 -3.00 11.59
N VAL A 190 14.90 -3.13 10.35
CA VAL A 190 14.26 -2.50 9.20
C VAL A 190 12.87 -3.12 8.99
N ALA A 191 11.87 -2.26 8.86
CA ALA A 191 10.49 -2.64 8.60
C ALA A 191 10.14 -2.47 7.11
N GLU A 192 10.15 -1.24 6.63
CA GLU A 192 9.77 -0.89 5.26
C GLU A 192 10.27 0.51 4.90
N LEU A 193 10.03 0.99 3.68
CA LEU A 193 10.06 2.41 3.35
C LEU A 193 8.81 3.13 3.89
N ALA A 194 8.79 4.44 3.85
CA ALA A 194 7.64 5.20 4.35
C ALA A 194 6.30 4.85 3.66
N ASN A 195 6.32 4.35 2.43
CA ASN A 195 5.12 4.05 1.64
C ASN A 195 5.21 2.77 0.78
N ALA A 196 6.23 1.92 0.99
CA ALA A 196 6.48 0.72 0.20
C ALA A 196 7.30 -0.30 0.99
N ASN A 197 7.15 -1.60 0.69
CA ASN A 197 8.05 -2.61 1.23
C ASN A 197 9.43 -2.51 0.56
N ILE A 198 10.46 -3.04 1.21
CA ILE A 198 11.85 -2.95 0.76
C ILE A 198 12.48 -4.32 0.59
N PHE A 199 13.33 -4.44 -0.42
CA PHE A 199 14.17 -5.60 -0.72
C PHE A 199 15.61 -5.16 -0.88
N MET A 200 16.53 -6.06 -0.56
CA MET A 200 17.93 -5.92 -0.92
C MET A 200 18.45 -7.21 -1.56
N VAL A 201 19.50 -7.09 -2.36
CA VAL A 201 20.24 -8.23 -2.91
C VAL A 201 21.65 -8.17 -2.38
N LYS A 202 22.18 -9.31 -1.97
CA LYS A 202 23.57 -9.46 -1.56
C LYS A 202 24.07 -10.82 -1.98
N ASP A 203 25.21 -10.85 -2.70
CA ASP A 203 25.83 -12.08 -3.18
C ASP A 203 24.85 -13.02 -3.92
N GLY A 204 23.97 -12.43 -4.75
CA GLY A 204 22.96 -13.15 -5.53
C GLY A 204 21.71 -13.60 -4.75
N VAL A 205 21.66 -13.46 -3.43
CA VAL A 205 20.50 -13.78 -2.59
C VAL A 205 19.63 -12.53 -2.39
N VAL A 206 18.32 -12.69 -2.51
CA VAL A 206 17.34 -11.62 -2.28
C VAL A 206 16.84 -11.67 -0.83
N PHE A 207 16.88 -10.54 -0.16
CA PHE A 207 16.41 -10.42 1.22
C PHE A 207 15.29 -9.37 1.33
N THR A 208 14.35 -9.62 2.22
CA THR A 208 13.32 -8.65 2.60
C THR A 208 12.97 -8.83 4.08
N PRO A 209 12.57 -7.78 4.80
CA PRO A 209 12.15 -7.92 6.19
C PRO A 209 11.04 -8.95 6.34
N ALA A 210 11.20 -9.88 7.31
CA ALA A 210 10.14 -10.81 7.68
C ALA A 210 8.96 -10.05 8.31
N PRO A 211 7.70 -10.38 7.98
CA PRO A 211 6.55 -9.79 8.64
C PRO A 211 6.59 -10.01 10.15
N ASN A 212 6.60 -8.93 10.91
CA ASN A 212 6.68 -8.92 12.37
C ASN A 212 5.52 -8.13 13.02
N GLY A 213 4.48 -7.84 12.24
CA GLY A 213 3.28 -7.16 12.71
C GLY A 213 3.40 -5.63 12.84
N VAL A 214 4.51 -5.01 12.39
CA VAL A 214 4.66 -3.55 12.43
C VAL A 214 4.52 -2.86 11.07
N PHE A 215 4.42 -3.65 10.00
CA PHE A 215 4.20 -3.15 8.64
C PHE A 215 3.27 -4.08 7.87
N LEU A 216 2.72 -3.58 6.77
CA LEU A 216 1.84 -4.38 5.91
C LEU A 216 2.65 -5.38 5.09
N ASP A 217 2.26 -6.66 5.16
CA ASP A 217 2.73 -7.66 4.21
C ASP A 217 2.07 -7.38 2.84
N GLY A 218 2.81 -6.65 2.00
CA GLY A 218 2.30 -6.07 0.76
C GLY A 218 1.88 -7.12 -0.26
N ILE A 219 0.75 -6.91 -0.94
CA ILE A 219 0.28 -7.78 -2.03
C ILE A 219 1.35 -7.86 -3.13
N THR A 220 1.88 -6.72 -3.56
CA THR A 220 2.98 -6.69 -4.54
C THR A 220 4.25 -7.36 -3.99
N ARG A 221 4.55 -7.19 -2.70
CA ARG A 221 5.68 -7.87 -2.05
C ARG A 221 5.55 -9.39 -2.15
N ARG A 222 4.42 -9.95 -1.72
CA ARG A 222 4.18 -11.41 -1.79
C ARG A 222 4.24 -11.93 -3.23
N ARG A 223 3.66 -11.18 -4.18
CA ARG A 223 3.71 -11.52 -5.60
C ARG A 223 5.16 -11.60 -6.10
N VAL A 224 5.97 -10.60 -5.83
CA VAL A 224 7.37 -10.53 -6.25
C VAL A 224 8.20 -11.65 -5.61
N ILE A 225 7.99 -11.97 -4.34
CA ILE A 225 8.65 -13.13 -3.68
C ILE A 225 8.31 -14.43 -4.42
N GLY A 226 7.02 -14.66 -4.72
CA GLY A 226 6.59 -15.86 -5.45
C GLY A 226 7.17 -15.95 -6.85
N LEU A 227 7.18 -14.86 -7.59
CA LEU A 227 7.73 -14.79 -8.95
C LEU A 227 9.24 -15.03 -8.97
N LEU A 228 9.98 -14.42 -8.05
CA LEU A 228 11.44 -14.62 -7.96
C LEU A 228 11.80 -16.06 -7.56
N ARG A 229 11.09 -16.63 -6.57
CA ARG A 229 11.26 -18.05 -6.19
C ARG A 229 10.92 -19.00 -7.34
N GLY A 230 9.85 -18.73 -8.07
CA GLY A 230 9.48 -19.51 -9.27
C GLY A 230 10.52 -19.45 -10.39
N GLU A 231 11.30 -18.39 -10.47
CA GLU A 231 12.41 -18.22 -11.40
C GLU A 231 13.74 -18.81 -10.89
N GLY A 232 13.76 -19.38 -9.69
CA GLY A 232 14.95 -20.01 -9.10
C GLY A 232 15.82 -19.10 -8.25
N PHE A 233 15.41 -17.86 -7.97
CA PHE A 233 16.13 -17.01 -7.02
C PHE A 233 15.93 -17.49 -5.58
N GLU A 234 17.00 -17.48 -4.80
CA GLU A 234 16.89 -17.62 -3.36
C GLU A 234 16.34 -16.33 -2.77
N VAL A 235 15.17 -16.40 -2.12
CA VAL A 235 14.52 -15.26 -1.45
C VAL A 235 14.31 -15.59 0.02
N GLN A 236 14.97 -14.83 0.89
CA GLN A 236 14.92 -14.98 2.35
C GLN A 236 14.14 -13.82 2.99
N GLU A 237 13.16 -14.19 3.78
CA GLU A 237 12.43 -13.29 4.66
C GLU A 237 13.05 -13.38 6.06
N ARG A 238 13.74 -12.33 6.51
CA ARG A 238 14.44 -12.35 7.80
C ARG A 238 14.50 -10.97 8.46
N THR A 239 14.92 -10.92 9.72
CA THR A 239 15.25 -9.66 10.38
C THR A 239 16.49 -9.05 9.71
N LEU A 240 16.36 -7.79 9.27
CA LEU A 240 17.42 -7.02 8.63
C LEU A 240 17.72 -5.77 9.45
N ARG A 241 18.98 -5.34 9.44
CA ARG A 241 19.44 -4.09 10.02
C ARG A 241 19.74 -3.07 8.93
N PHE A 242 19.78 -1.80 9.27
CA PHE A 242 20.09 -0.76 8.30
C PHE A 242 21.49 -0.95 7.68
N GLU A 243 22.42 -1.43 8.46
CA GLU A 243 23.81 -1.74 8.06
C GLU A 243 23.89 -2.78 6.94
N ASP A 244 22.94 -3.74 6.89
CA ASP A 244 22.85 -4.73 5.81
C ASP A 244 22.61 -4.03 4.46
N PHE A 245 21.74 -3.02 4.45
CA PHE A 245 21.42 -2.24 3.25
C PHE A 245 22.59 -1.37 2.77
N LEU A 246 23.45 -0.90 3.68
CA LEU A 246 24.62 -0.11 3.30
C LEU A 246 25.64 -0.91 2.48
N THR A 247 25.62 -2.23 2.56
CA THR A 247 26.52 -3.12 1.83
C THR A 247 25.84 -3.93 0.73
N ALA A 248 24.54 -3.73 0.53
CA ALA A 248 23.76 -4.44 -0.49
C ALA A 248 24.25 -4.17 -1.90
N ASP A 249 24.16 -5.14 -2.80
CA ASP A 249 24.52 -4.99 -4.22
C ASP A 249 23.41 -4.25 -4.97
N GLU A 250 22.14 -4.56 -4.66
CA GLU A 250 20.96 -3.87 -5.18
C GLU A 250 19.98 -3.61 -4.03
N ILE A 251 19.20 -2.54 -4.15
CA ILE A 251 18.04 -2.28 -3.29
C ILE A 251 16.87 -1.88 -4.19
N PHE A 252 15.68 -2.39 -3.88
CA PHE A 252 14.46 -1.98 -4.56
C PHE A 252 13.25 -2.04 -3.62
N SER A 253 12.19 -1.37 -4.00
CA SER A 253 10.94 -1.37 -3.27
C SER A 253 9.80 -1.99 -4.06
N THR A 254 8.80 -2.48 -3.32
CA THR A 254 7.54 -2.96 -3.89
C THR A 254 6.36 -2.27 -3.22
N GLY A 255 5.40 -1.84 -4.04
CA GLY A 255 4.19 -1.19 -3.55
C GLY A 255 3.21 -0.95 -4.68
N ASN A 256 1.95 -0.74 -4.36
CA ASN A 256 0.92 -0.65 -5.39
C ASN A 256 1.15 0.49 -6.39
N TYR A 257 1.67 1.65 -5.95
CA TYR A 257 1.76 2.85 -6.79
C TYR A 257 2.68 2.66 -8.01
N ALA A 258 3.93 2.24 -7.79
CA ALA A 258 4.93 2.01 -8.83
C ALA A 258 5.12 0.53 -9.17
N LYS A 259 4.46 -0.39 -8.46
CA LYS A 259 4.70 -1.83 -8.43
C LYS A 259 6.11 -2.14 -7.94
N LEU A 260 7.13 -1.89 -8.73
CA LEU A 260 8.55 -2.01 -8.33
C LEU A 260 9.29 -0.71 -8.68
N SER A 261 10.15 -0.26 -7.77
CA SER A 261 11.02 0.90 -7.98
C SER A 261 12.43 0.61 -7.47
N PRO A 262 13.49 0.89 -8.26
CA PRO A 262 14.86 0.65 -7.80
C PRO A 262 15.29 1.78 -6.85
N VAL A 263 16.24 1.48 -5.96
CA VAL A 263 16.95 2.48 -5.17
C VAL A 263 18.30 2.72 -5.84
N ILE A 264 18.57 3.96 -6.18
CA ILE A 264 19.81 4.37 -6.86
C ILE A 264 20.80 5.09 -5.94
N ARG A 265 20.39 5.40 -4.72
CA ARG A 265 21.26 5.98 -3.70
C ARG A 265 20.73 5.63 -2.29
N ILE A 266 21.62 5.19 -1.43
CA ILE A 266 21.38 5.05 0.00
C ILE A 266 22.44 5.84 0.76
N GLU A 267 22.03 6.80 1.60
CA GLU A 267 22.92 7.80 2.20
C GLU A 267 23.82 8.45 1.15
N ALA A 268 25.13 8.38 1.32
CA ALA A 268 26.12 8.90 0.38
C ALA A 268 26.47 7.91 -0.74
N ARG A 269 26.01 6.63 -0.66
CA ARG A 269 26.39 5.57 -1.58
C ARG A 269 25.46 5.53 -2.78
N ALA A 270 26.01 5.68 -3.99
CA ALA A 270 25.29 5.42 -5.24
C ALA A 270 25.16 3.92 -5.49
N LEU A 271 24.03 3.52 -6.07
CA LEU A 271 23.72 2.15 -6.48
C LEU A 271 23.34 2.13 -7.96
N ALA A 272 23.83 1.12 -8.67
CA ALA A 272 23.33 0.84 -10.01
C ALA A 272 21.97 0.13 -9.95
N ILE A 273 21.13 0.35 -10.96
CA ILE A 273 19.93 -0.47 -11.15
C ILE A 273 20.39 -1.87 -11.59
N GLY A 274 20.25 -2.85 -10.72
CA GLY A 274 20.84 -4.16 -10.90
C GLY A 274 19.99 -5.16 -11.70
N PRO A 275 20.55 -6.31 -12.05
CA PRO A 275 19.90 -7.34 -12.86
C PRO A 275 18.72 -8.01 -12.15
N VAL A 276 18.77 -8.20 -10.82
CA VAL A 276 17.70 -8.83 -10.07
C VAL A 276 16.44 -7.94 -10.05
N PHE A 277 16.61 -6.63 -9.81
CA PHE A 277 15.51 -5.69 -9.94
C PHE A 277 14.88 -5.72 -11.34
N ARG A 278 15.71 -5.68 -12.40
CA ARG A 278 15.22 -5.71 -13.79
C ARG A 278 14.43 -6.99 -14.05
N ARG A 279 14.93 -8.14 -13.57
CA ARG A 279 14.24 -9.43 -13.72
C ARG A 279 12.94 -9.47 -12.92
N ALA A 280 12.94 -9.04 -11.66
CA ALA A 280 11.74 -8.97 -10.83
C ALA A 280 10.65 -8.11 -11.48
N ARG A 281 11.04 -6.95 -12.05
CA ARG A 281 10.09 -6.07 -12.76
C ARG A 281 9.55 -6.73 -14.03
N ALA A 282 10.39 -7.35 -14.83
CA ALA A 282 9.96 -8.05 -16.04
C ALA A 282 8.98 -9.20 -15.71
N LEU A 283 9.27 -10.00 -14.69
CA LEU A 283 8.40 -11.07 -14.21
C LEU A 283 7.04 -10.52 -13.73
N TYR A 284 7.04 -9.38 -13.01
CA TYR A 284 5.79 -8.78 -12.56
C TYR A 284 4.95 -8.27 -13.74
N TRP A 285 5.55 -7.65 -14.76
CA TRP A 285 4.83 -7.19 -15.96
C TRP A 285 4.30 -8.37 -16.76
N ALA A 286 5.09 -9.43 -16.98
CA ALA A 286 4.62 -10.66 -17.59
C ALA A 286 3.41 -11.22 -16.83
N PHE A 287 3.51 -11.39 -15.50
CA PHE A 287 2.40 -11.82 -14.65
C PHE A 287 1.15 -10.92 -14.83
N ALA A 288 1.32 -9.60 -14.88
CA ALA A 288 0.19 -8.68 -15.03
C ALA A 288 -0.56 -8.88 -16.33
N HIS A 289 0.12 -9.28 -17.42
CA HIS A 289 -0.44 -9.44 -18.76
C HIS A 289 -0.87 -10.89 -19.11
N ASP A 290 -0.33 -11.90 -18.42
CA ASP A 290 -0.60 -13.33 -18.73
C ASP A 290 -2.00 -13.82 -18.33
N GLY A 291 -2.99 -12.93 -18.19
CA GLY A 291 -4.36 -13.29 -17.87
C GLY A 291 -4.60 -13.80 -16.43
N ALA A 292 -3.56 -14.18 -15.70
CA ALA A 292 -3.65 -14.49 -14.28
C ALA A 292 -3.98 -13.25 -13.43
N GLY A 293 -3.67 -12.04 -13.93
CA GLY A 293 -4.05 -10.76 -13.35
C GLY A 293 -5.52 -10.38 -13.59
N ALA A 294 -6.20 -11.03 -14.53
CA ALA A 294 -7.57 -10.69 -14.95
C ALA A 294 -8.67 -11.50 -14.24
N GLY A 295 -8.38 -12.15 -13.11
CA GLY A 295 -9.45 -12.69 -12.24
C GLY A 295 -9.70 -14.19 -12.25
N ALA A 296 -8.67 -15.02 -12.43
CA ALA A 296 -8.75 -16.42 -12.01
C ALA A 296 -8.29 -16.53 -10.55
N GLY A 297 -9.18 -16.94 -9.65
CA GLY A 297 -8.84 -17.35 -8.30
C GLY A 297 -7.93 -18.57 -8.34
N GLY A 298 -6.62 -18.34 -8.23
CA GLY A 298 -5.66 -19.39 -7.94
C GLY A 298 -5.48 -19.45 -6.44
N ASP A 299 -5.85 -20.56 -5.82
CA ASP A 299 -5.57 -20.92 -4.44
C ASP A 299 -4.10 -20.68 -4.10
N SER A 300 -3.82 -19.59 -3.39
CA SER A 300 -2.56 -19.45 -2.68
C SER A 300 -2.85 -19.72 -1.21
N ALA A 301 -2.19 -20.73 -0.69
CA ALA A 301 -2.26 -21.26 0.66
C ALA A 301 -2.76 -20.28 1.73
N ALA A 302 -3.82 -20.70 2.44
CA ALA A 302 -4.33 -20.03 3.61
C ALA A 302 -3.20 -19.84 4.64
N PRO A 303 -3.16 -18.68 5.34
CA PRO A 303 -2.24 -18.51 6.44
C PRO A 303 -2.57 -19.54 7.52
N ALA A 304 -1.51 -20.22 8.00
CA ALA A 304 -1.58 -21.15 9.10
C ALA A 304 -2.29 -20.52 10.31
N ARG A 305 -3.36 -21.14 10.77
CA ARG A 305 -4.07 -20.74 12.00
C ARG A 305 -3.09 -20.82 13.17
N LEU A 306 -2.75 -19.70 13.72
CA LEU A 306 -2.17 -19.67 15.07
C LEU A 306 -3.23 -20.19 16.04
N SER A 307 -2.97 -21.36 16.61
CA SER A 307 -3.81 -21.99 17.62
C SER A 307 -3.88 -21.09 18.85
N ALA A 308 -5.10 -20.78 19.27
CA ALA A 308 -5.37 -20.20 20.57
C ALA A 308 -4.96 -21.20 21.66
N ALA A 309 -3.91 -20.88 22.40
CA ALA A 309 -3.57 -21.51 23.66
C ALA A 309 -3.11 -20.42 24.63
N VAL A 310 -4.07 -19.78 25.30
CA VAL A 310 -3.92 -19.32 26.69
C VAL A 310 -5.31 -19.39 27.31
N ARG A 311 -5.57 -20.48 28.05
CA ARG A 311 -6.49 -20.53 29.18
C ARG A 311 -5.63 -20.81 30.40
N SER A 312 -5.58 -19.93 31.29
CA SER A 312 -5.64 -20.01 32.75
C SER A 312 -5.09 -18.74 33.36
#